data_7b2b7553a64c6e85a8239b8a289bc12f
#
_entry.id   7b2b7553a64c6e85a8239b8a289bc12f
#
_cell.length_a   1.000
_cell.length_b   1.000
_cell.length_c   1.000
_cell.angle_alpha   90.00
_cell.angle_beta   90.00
_cell.angle_gamma   90.00
#
_symmetry.space_group_name_H-M   'P 1'
#
loop_
_entity.id
_entity.type
_entity.pdbx_description
1 polymer ?
#
loop_
_entity_poly.entity_id
_entity_poly.type
_entity_poly.pdbx_seq_one_letter_code
_entity_poly.pdbx_strand_id
1 'polypeptide(L)'
;VVSSRSADGAFSLAIAGDAWTGEADIDVLPFDGPRGTAIAFRFDPQPDGKLERCVEAAARFLAVPVSHNGKELARADFLADAHKVIERDGFRIGVFRDRHSPHIATLNFHGVTLKHAFPVVKEVHHTQWSVQVDVIDAPDLVLVLPARKEIYRNAALDRLVALCREVIFSVIREEPFHRLSFENW
;
A
#
# COMPACT_ATOMS: atom_id res chain seq x y z
N VAL A 1 16.36 -19.11 -7.26
CA VAL A 1 15.45 -20.11 -7.84
C VAL A 1 14.03 -19.63 -7.66
N VAL A 2 13.26 -19.64 -8.72
CA VAL A 2 11.81 -19.33 -8.71
C VAL A 2 11.06 -20.57 -9.16
N SER A 3 10.17 -21.09 -8.32
CA SER A 3 9.33 -22.25 -8.64
C SER A 3 7.86 -21.86 -8.53
N SER A 4 7.05 -22.17 -9.50
CA SER A 4 5.64 -21.79 -9.51
C SER A 4 4.76 -22.90 -10.07
N ARG A 5 3.58 -23.08 -9.45
CA ARG A 5 2.51 -23.96 -9.94
C ARG A 5 1.18 -23.22 -9.93
N SER A 6 0.57 -23.13 -11.09
CA SER A 6 -0.78 -22.57 -11.29
C SER A 6 -1.75 -23.66 -11.80
N ALA A 7 -2.93 -23.27 -12.23
CA ALA A 7 -3.86 -24.15 -12.95
C ALA A 7 -3.32 -24.53 -14.35
N ASP A 8 -2.53 -23.64 -14.96
CA ASP A 8 -2.09 -23.73 -16.35
C ASP A 8 -0.73 -24.44 -16.52
N GLY A 9 -0.05 -24.75 -15.41
CA GLY A 9 1.24 -25.43 -15.45
C GLY A 9 2.10 -25.22 -14.23
N ALA A 10 3.25 -25.91 -14.22
CA ALA A 10 4.22 -25.83 -13.14
C ALA A 10 5.64 -25.82 -13.72
N PHE A 11 6.48 -24.92 -13.24
CA PHE A 11 7.85 -24.74 -13.73
C PHE A 11 8.77 -24.22 -12.62
N SER A 12 10.06 -24.40 -12.81
CA SER A 12 11.11 -23.85 -11.98
C SER A 12 12.20 -23.21 -12.85
N LEU A 13 12.71 -22.08 -12.40
CA LEU A 13 13.79 -21.31 -13.03
C LEU A 13 14.95 -21.19 -12.05
N ALA A 14 16.16 -21.51 -12.49
CA ALA A 14 17.39 -21.20 -11.76
C ALA A 14 18.04 -19.99 -12.46
N ILE A 15 17.99 -18.80 -11.82
CA ILE A 15 18.50 -17.55 -12.39
C ILE A 15 19.88 -17.30 -11.77
N ALA A 16 20.94 -17.53 -12.55
CA ALA A 16 22.33 -17.22 -12.18
C ALA A 16 22.62 -15.71 -12.32
N GLY A 17 23.73 -15.24 -11.74
CA GLY A 17 24.09 -13.82 -11.81
C GLY A 17 24.31 -13.28 -13.21
N ASP A 18 24.88 -14.06 -14.10
CA ASP A 18 25.13 -13.77 -15.51
C ASP A 18 23.86 -13.73 -16.37
N ALA A 19 22.80 -14.41 -15.95
CA ALA A 19 21.49 -14.31 -16.61
C ALA A 19 20.85 -12.91 -16.47
N TRP A 20 21.18 -12.16 -15.41
CA TRP A 20 20.72 -10.78 -15.24
C TRP A 20 21.37 -9.78 -16.19
N THR A 21 22.56 -10.11 -16.72
CA THR A 21 23.27 -9.29 -17.70
C THR A 21 22.92 -9.70 -19.15
N GLY A 22 22.15 -10.78 -19.34
CA GLY A 22 21.81 -11.32 -20.64
C GLY A 22 22.95 -12.17 -21.25
N GLU A 23 23.93 -12.57 -20.45
CA GLU A 23 25.08 -13.39 -20.90
C GLU A 23 24.81 -14.89 -20.83
N ALA A 24 23.76 -15.29 -20.13
CA ALA A 24 23.34 -16.69 -20.01
C ALA A 24 21.85 -16.87 -20.24
N ASP A 25 21.47 -17.98 -20.85
CA ASP A 25 20.09 -18.42 -20.97
C ASP A 25 19.57 -18.96 -19.62
N ILE A 26 18.25 -18.89 -19.44
CA ILE A 26 17.58 -19.44 -18.26
C ILE A 26 16.78 -20.67 -18.68
N ASP A 27 17.14 -21.81 -18.11
CA ASP A 27 16.41 -23.05 -18.30
C ASP A 27 15.10 -23.05 -17.55
N VAL A 28 14.01 -23.43 -18.24
CA VAL A 28 12.71 -23.69 -17.65
C VAL A 28 12.57 -25.18 -17.40
N LEU A 29 12.56 -25.58 -16.13
CA LEU A 29 12.49 -26.97 -15.72
C LEU A 29 11.08 -27.34 -15.23
N PRO A 30 10.63 -28.59 -15.40
CA PRO A 30 9.41 -29.07 -14.77
C PRO A 30 9.47 -28.93 -13.23
N PHE A 31 8.36 -28.63 -12.61
CA PHE A 31 8.25 -28.50 -11.15
C PHE A 31 7.06 -29.32 -10.65
N ASP A 32 7.31 -30.19 -9.67
CA ASP A 32 6.27 -31.01 -9.02
C ASP A 32 6.18 -30.67 -7.54
N GLY A 33 5.84 -29.42 -7.25
CA GLY A 33 5.66 -28.90 -5.88
C GLY A 33 4.22 -28.43 -5.64
N PRO A 34 3.95 -27.86 -4.46
CA PRO A 34 2.63 -27.35 -4.11
C PRO A 34 2.21 -26.18 -5.02
N ARG A 35 0.90 -25.92 -5.07
CA ARG A 35 0.35 -24.77 -5.76
C ARG A 35 0.83 -23.46 -5.10
N GLY A 36 1.21 -22.49 -5.92
CA GLY A 36 1.73 -21.20 -5.49
C GLY A 36 3.08 -20.89 -6.10
N THR A 37 3.74 -19.85 -5.62
CA THR A 37 5.07 -19.45 -6.06
C THR A 37 6.03 -19.44 -4.87
N ALA A 38 7.17 -20.11 -5.02
CA ALA A 38 8.27 -20.09 -4.07
C ALA A 38 9.48 -19.39 -4.70
N ILE A 39 10.12 -18.49 -3.95
CA ILE A 39 11.35 -17.81 -4.37
C ILE A 39 12.41 -18.11 -3.31
N ALA A 40 13.51 -18.75 -3.72
CA ALA A 40 14.64 -19.04 -2.85
C ALA A 40 15.87 -18.28 -3.37
N PHE A 41 16.53 -17.54 -2.50
CA PHE A 41 17.77 -16.84 -2.81
C PHE A 41 18.70 -16.82 -1.61
N ARG A 42 19.98 -16.67 -1.87
CA ARG A 42 20.99 -16.43 -0.82
C ARG A 42 21.14 -14.94 -0.59
N PHE A 43 21.27 -14.54 0.64
CA PHE A 43 21.62 -13.17 1.01
C PHE A 43 22.56 -13.19 2.21
N ASP A 44 23.30 -12.10 2.38
CA ASP A 44 24.23 -11.98 3.50
C ASP A 44 23.47 -11.92 4.83
N PRO A 45 24.02 -12.55 5.89
CA PRO A 45 23.41 -12.49 7.21
C PRO A 45 23.16 -11.03 7.63
N GLN A 46 21.94 -10.75 8.08
CA GLN A 46 21.59 -9.45 8.63
C GLN A 46 21.79 -9.44 10.14
N PRO A 47 22.08 -8.28 10.76
CA PRO A 47 22.10 -8.16 12.21
C PRO A 47 20.82 -8.72 12.83
N ASP A 48 20.93 -9.31 14.01
CA ASP A 48 19.83 -9.98 14.71
C ASP A 48 18.58 -9.12 14.78
N GLY A 49 17.44 -9.71 14.39
CA GLY A 49 16.13 -9.09 14.39
C GLY A 49 15.88 -8.00 13.32
N LYS A 50 16.87 -7.67 12.45
CA LYS A 50 16.66 -6.67 11.40
C LYS A 50 15.70 -7.19 10.32
N LEU A 51 15.91 -8.43 9.86
CA LEU A 51 15.04 -9.05 8.86
C LEU A 51 13.61 -9.20 9.41
N GLU A 52 13.47 -9.70 10.62
CA GLU A 52 12.18 -9.88 11.27
C GLU A 52 11.39 -8.57 11.34
N ARG A 53 12.01 -7.49 11.83
CA ARG A 53 11.38 -6.16 11.84
C ARG A 53 10.99 -5.63 10.45
N CYS A 54 11.80 -5.92 9.43
CA CYS A 54 11.48 -5.52 8.06
C CYS A 54 10.27 -6.30 7.53
N VAL A 55 10.19 -7.60 7.80
CA VAL A 55 9.07 -8.46 7.38
C VAL A 55 7.80 -8.07 8.12
N GLU A 56 7.86 -7.83 9.43
CA GLU A 56 6.72 -7.35 10.22
C GLU A 56 6.20 -6.00 9.71
N ALA A 57 7.10 -5.05 9.44
CA ALA A 57 6.74 -3.74 8.91
C ALA A 57 6.07 -3.85 7.52
N ALA A 58 6.58 -4.72 6.65
CA ALA A 58 6.05 -4.94 5.31
C ALA A 58 4.69 -5.68 5.34
N ALA A 59 4.49 -6.58 6.30
CA ALA A 59 3.25 -7.34 6.44
C ALA A 59 2.11 -6.55 7.09
N ARG A 60 2.42 -5.47 7.80
CA ARG A 60 1.52 -4.77 8.73
C ARG A 60 0.17 -4.39 8.14
N PHE A 61 0.14 -3.92 6.89
CA PHE A 61 -1.06 -3.42 6.23
C PHE A 61 -1.47 -4.24 5.00
N LEU A 62 -0.95 -5.47 4.88
CA LEU A 62 -1.36 -6.37 3.80
C LEU A 62 -2.77 -6.93 4.05
N ALA A 63 -3.57 -7.01 3.00
CA ALA A 63 -4.90 -7.61 3.06
C ALA A 63 -4.87 -9.14 3.26
N VAL A 64 -3.75 -9.78 2.88
CA VAL A 64 -3.56 -11.23 2.97
C VAL A 64 -2.77 -11.62 4.22
N PRO A 65 -2.99 -12.82 4.80
CA PRO A 65 -2.18 -13.29 5.91
C PRO A 65 -0.73 -13.53 5.47
N VAL A 66 0.19 -13.19 6.35
CA VAL A 66 1.63 -13.40 6.17
C VAL A 66 2.17 -14.18 7.34
N SER A 67 3.00 -15.16 7.07
CA SER A 67 3.72 -15.92 8.11
C SER A 67 5.23 -15.77 7.94
N HIS A 68 5.93 -15.61 9.04
CA HIS A 68 7.38 -15.61 9.12
C HIS A 68 7.84 -16.75 10.03
N ASN A 69 8.69 -17.64 9.53
CA ASN A 69 9.16 -18.82 10.27
C ASN A 69 8.00 -19.67 10.86
N GLY A 70 6.90 -19.82 10.11
CA GLY A 70 5.72 -20.58 10.53
C GLY A 70 4.78 -19.89 11.52
N LYS A 71 5.10 -18.66 11.95
CA LYS A 71 4.24 -17.85 12.82
C LYS A 71 3.53 -16.79 12.01
N GLU A 72 2.20 -16.71 12.11
CA GLU A 72 1.42 -15.64 11.48
C GLU A 72 1.74 -14.29 12.12
N LEU A 73 1.97 -13.29 11.28
CA LEU A 73 2.27 -11.92 11.69
C LEU A 73 1.00 -11.13 11.96
N ALA A 74 1.05 -10.27 12.96
CA ALA A 74 -0.04 -9.36 13.28
C ALA A 74 -0.25 -8.33 12.16
N ARG A 75 -1.50 -8.16 11.76
CA ARG A 75 -1.92 -7.12 10.80
C ARG A 75 -2.62 -5.99 11.53
N ALA A 76 -2.56 -4.80 10.97
CA ALA A 76 -3.25 -3.61 11.47
C ALA A 76 -4.15 -3.03 10.38
N ASP A 77 -5.24 -2.41 10.77
CA ASP A 77 -6.01 -1.60 9.84
C ASP A 77 -5.26 -0.27 9.61
N PHE A 78 -5.03 0.06 8.34
CA PHE A 78 -4.37 1.31 7.95
C PHE A 78 -5.15 2.56 8.38
N LEU A 79 -6.45 2.43 8.53
CA LEU A 79 -7.40 3.49 8.86
C LEU A 79 -7.96 3.38 10.28
N ALA A 80 -7.36 2.59 11.18
CA ALA A 80 -7.90 2.29 12.51
C ALA A 80 -8.28 3.51 13.34
N ASP A 81 -7.52 4.62 13.21
CA ASP A 81 -7.77 5.84 13.99
C ASP A 81 -8.55 6.91 13.21
N ALA A 82 -9.16 6.57 12.07
CA ALA A 82 -9.94 7.52 11.32
C ALA A 82 -11.20 7.93 12.08
N HIS A 83 -11.52 9.23 12.05
CA HIS A 83 -12.78 9.77 12.56
C HIS A 83 -13.98 9.13 11.84
N LYS A 84 -13.87 8.97 10.51
CA LYS A 84 -14.82 8.24 9.67
C LYS A 84 -14.10 7.59 8.49
N VAL A 85 -14.54 6.38 8.11
CA VAL A 85 -14.08 5.68 6.91
C VAL A 85 -15.22 5.61 5.90
N ILE A 86 -14.93 5.95 4.65
CA ILE A 86 -15.87 5.87 3.53
C ILE A 86 -15.26 4.96 2.46
N GLU A 87 -16.02 3.99 2.00
CA GLU A 87 -15.65 3.11 0.89
C GLU A 87 -16.34 3.59 -0.39
N ARG A 88 -15.55 3.92 -1.40
CA ARG A 88 -16.05 4.40 -2.69
C ARG A 88 -15.00 4.21 -3.78
N ASP A 89 -15.46 3.82 -4.97
CA ASP A 89 -14.67 3.73 -6.22
C ASP A 89 -13.38 2.91 -6.09
N GLY A 90 -13.43 1.82 -5.29
CA GLY A 90 -12.28 0.93 -5.06
C GLY A 90 -11.29 1.42 -4.01
N PHE A 91 -11.67 2.42 -3.22
CA PHE A 91 -10.86 2.98 -2.12
C PHE A 91 -11.61 2.92 -0.79
N ARG A 92 -10.87 2.69 0.30
CA ARG A 92 -11.28 3.06 1.65
C ARG A 92 -10.58 4.38 2.00
N ILE A 93 -11.35 5.40 2.30
CA ILE A 93 -10.83 6.74 2.61
C ILE A 93 -11.15 7.05 4.06
N GLY A 94 -10.12 7.10 4.89
CA GLY A 94 -10.22 7.51 6.28
C GLY A 94 -10.07 9.02 6.40
N VAL A 95 -11.04 9.69 7.00
CA VAL A 95 -10.98 11.12 7.32
C VAL A 95 -10.52 11.28 8.76
N PHE A 96 -9.54 12.16 8.97
CA PHE A 96 -8.95 12.45 10.26
C PHE A 96 -9.12 13.91 10.61
N ARG A 97 -9.47 14.18 11.85
CA ARG A 97 -9.54 15.54 12.41
C ARG A 97 -8.32 15.78 13.27
N ASP A 98 -7.66 16.92 13.08
CA ASP A 98 -6.48 17.39 13.85
C ASP A 98 -5.26 16.45 13.83
N ARG A 99 -5.27 15.44 12.92
CA ARG A 99 -4.13 14.56 12.76
C ARG A 99 -3.19 15.13 11.70
N HIS A 100 -2.16 15.79 12.15
CA HIS A 100 -1.08 16.25 11.27
C HIS A 100 0.25 15.67 11.73
N SER A 101 0.82 14.78 10.93
CA SER A 101 2.20 14.35 11.09
C SER A 101 2.85 14.22 9.73
N PRO A 102 3.92 14.98 9.45
CA PRO A 102 4.62 14.93 8.17
C PRO A 102 5.31 13.59 7.91
N HIS A 103 5.34 12.69 8.91
CA HIS A 103 6.01 11.40 8.83
C HIS A 103 5.06 10.22 8.56
N ILE A 104 3.75 10.43 8.65
CA ILE A 104 2.75 9.38 8.46
C ILE A 104 2.58 9.10 6.96
N ALA A 105 2.55 7.82 6.58
CA ALA A 105 2.10 7.40 5.27
C ALA A 105 0.62 7.76 5.07
N THR A 106 0.29 8.28 3.90
CA THR A 106 -1.06 8.75 3.59
C THR A 106 -1.80 7.85 2.61
N LEU A 107 -1.08 6.90 2.00
CA LEU A 107 -1.64 5.91 1.08
C LEU A 107 -1.10 4.52 1.45
N ASN A 108 -1.98 3.53 1.49
CA ASN A 108 -1.65 2.11 1.44
C ASN A 108 -2.04 1.55 0.07
N PHE A 109 -1.07 1.06 -0.68
CA PHE A 109 -1.27 0.42 -1.96
C PHE A 109 -0.96 -1.08 -1.83
N HIS A 110 -1.96 -1.88 -1.46
CA HIS A 110 -1.84 -3.33 -1.25
C HIS A 110 -0.65 -3.71 -0.34
N GLY A 111 -0.47 -2.99 0.78
CA GLY A 111 0.61 -3.21 1.74
C GLY A 111 1.85 -2.33 1.53
N VAL A 112 2.00 -1.71 0.37
CA VAL A 112 3.06 -0.71 0.14
C VAL A 112 2.58 0.65 0.61
N THR A 113 3.16 1.16 1.70
CA THR A 113 2.76 2.44 2.26
C THR A 113 3.57 3.59 1.69
N LEU A 114 2.89 4.65 1.28
CA LEU A 114 3.47 5.82 0.60
C LEU A 114 3.06 7.11 1.29
N LYS A 115 3.86 8.17 1.06
CA LYS A 115 3.46 9.54 1.34
C LYS A 115 2.99 10.20 0.05
N HIS A 116 1.77 10.69 0.07
CA HIS A 116 1.22 11.50 -1.00
C HIS A 116 0.52 12.73 -0.40
N ALA A 117 0.63 13.88 -1.04
CA ALA A 117 -0.02 15.11 -0.59
C ALA A 117 -1.48 15.11 -1.01
N PHE A 118 -2.36 14.54 -0.18
CA PHE A 118 -3.80 14.63 -0.35
C PHE A 118 -4.35 15.98 0.12
N PRO A 119 -5.57 16.35 -0.29
CA PRO A 119 -6.23 17.57 0.16
C PRO A 119 -6.33 17.64 1.69
N VAL A 120 -6.17 18.84 2.21
CA VAL A 120 -6.41 19.19 3.61
C VAL A 120 -7.39 20.36 3.64
N VAL A 121 -8.41 20.27 4.46
CA VAL A 121 -9.37 21.34 4.72
C VAL A 121 -9.13 21.90 6.11
N LYS A 122 -8.92 23.21 6.19
CA LYS A 122 -8.65 23.89 7.47
C LYS A 122 -9.90 24.61 7.96
N GLU A 123 -10.16 24.50 9.24
CA GLU A 123 -11.11 25.31 9.95
C GLU A 123 -10.42 26.52 10.61
N VAL A 124 -11.21 27.46 11.09
CA VAL A 124 -10.73 28.54 11.94
C VAL A 124 -10.19 27.92 13.24
N HIS A 125 -9.14 28.49 13.82
CA HIS A 125 -8.46 28.02 15.03
C HIS A 125 -7.64 26.73 14.88
N HIS A 126 -7.00 26.52 13.73
CA HIS A 126 -6.02 25.46 13.47
C HIS A 126 -6.54 24.03 13.39
N THR A 127 -7.82 23.76 13.59
CA THR A 127 -8.42 22.46 13.28
C THR A 127 -8.26 22.16 11.79
N GLN A 128 -7.84 20.96 11.46
CA GLN A 128 -7.72 20.55 10.07
C GLN A 128 -8.27 19.14 9.85
N TRP A 129 -8.80 18.94 8.66
CA TRP A 129 -9.27 17.66 8.16
C TRP A 129 -8.33 17.15 7.08
N SER A 130 -7.88 15.93 7.25
CA SER A 130 -6.95 15.26 6.33
C SER A 130 -7.45 13.86 6.01
N VAL A 131 -6.88 13.22 5.01
CA VAL A 131 -7.24 11.86 4.64
C VAL A 131 -6.04 10.93 4.59
N GLN A 132 -6.31 9.65 4.83
CA GLN A 132 -5.48 8.54 4.42
C GLN A 132 -6.32 7.62 3.52
N VAL A 133 -5.68 7.02 2.53
CA VAL A 133 -6.33 6.20 1.52
C VAL A 133 -5.77 4.79 1.55
N ASP A 134 -6.65 3.81 1.60
CA ASP A 134 -6.34 2.40 1.46
C ASP A 134 -6.92 1.90 0.12
N VAL A 135 -6.06 1.43 -0.77
CA VAL A 135 -6.45 1.00 -2.12
C VAL A 135 -6.95 -0.45 -2.05
N ILE A 136 -8.20 -0.67 -2.44
CA ILE A 136 -8.83 -1.99 -2.48
C ILE A 136 -8.84 -2.56 -3.89
N ASP A 137 -9.43 -1.82 -4.83
CA ASP A 137 -9.58 -2.23 -6.23
C ASP A 137 -9.59 -1.00 -7.14
N ALA A 138 -8.40 -0.55 -7.53
CA ALA A 138 -8.21 0.61 -8.40
C ALA A 138 -7.12 0.30 -9.45
N PRO A 139 -7.43 -0.50 -10.47
CA PRO A 139 -6.44 -0.98 -11.44
C PRO A 139 -5.77 0.13 -12.26
N ASP A 140 -6.44 1.28 -12.41
CA ASP A 140 -5.90 2.43 -13.14
C ASP A 140 -4.91 3.26 -12.32
N LEU A 141 -4.85 3.03 -10.98
CA LEU A 141 -3.89 3.70 -10.12
C LEU A 141 -2.59 2.89 -10.11
N VAL A 142 -1.52 3.49 -10.60
CA VAL A 142 -0.24 2.80 -10.85
C VAL A 142 0.89 3.44 -10.05
N LEU A 143 1.78 2.62 -9.50
CA LEU A 143 3.01 3.09 -8.86
C LEU A 143 4.13 3.23 -9.89
N VAL A 144 5.01 4.22 -9.68
CA VAL A 144 6.21 4.41 -10.49
C VAL A 144 7.21 3.28 -10.22
N LEU A 145 7.54 2.52 -11.25
CA LEU A 145 8.48 1.41 -11.18
C LEU A 145 9.92 1.90 -11.42
N PRO A 146 10.94 1.20 -10.90
CA PRO A 146 10.87 0.01 -10.05
C PRO A 146 10.70 0.32 -8.56
N ALA A 147 10.91 1.58 -8.15
CA ALA A 147 11.04 1.97 -6.75
C ALA A 147 9.73 1.89 -5.95
N ARG A 148 8.58 2.00 -6.60
CA ARG A 148 7.24 1.99 -5.98
C ARG A 148 7.08 2.98 -4.82
N LYS A 149 7.76 4.13 -4.92
CA LYS A 149 7.75 5.18 -3.87
C LYS A 149 6.80 6.33 -4.17
N GLU A 150 6.28 6.36 -5.39
CA GLU A 150 5.41 7.43 -5.90
C GLU A 150 4.28 6.85 -6.73
N ILE A 151 3.17 7.59 -6.80
CA ILE A 151 2.05 7.28 -7.69
C ILE A 151 2.32 7.94 -9.04
N TYR A 152 2.08 7.20 -10.12
CA TYR A 152 2.16 7.75 -11.46
C TYR A 152 1.07 8.81 -11.66
N ARG A 153 1.45 9.98 -12.18
CA ARG A 153 0.51 11.09 -12.41
C ARG A 153 -0.33 10.80 -13.65
N ASN A 154 -1.60 10.51 -13.42
CA ASN A 154 -2.58 10.23 -14.46
C ASN A 154 -3.98 10.65 -14.01
N ALA A 155 -4.96 10.52 -14.91
CA ALA A 155 -6.34 10.87 -14.61
C ALA A 155 -6.96 10.07 -13.43
N ALA A 156 -6.45 8.86 -13.13
CA ALA A 156 -6.92 8.10 -11.97
C ALA A 156 -6.50 8.76 -10.66
N LEU A 157 -5.26 9.26 -10.58
CA LEU A 157 -4.80 10.02 -9.42
C LEU A 157 -5.58 11.33 -9.26
N ASP A 158 -5.85 12.05 -10.36
CA ASP A 158 -6.62 13.29 -10.30
C ASP A 158 -8.05 13.03 -9.79
N ARG A 159 -8.70 11.96 -10.24
CA ARG A 159 -10.01 11.52 -9.74
C ARG A 159 -9.96 11.16 -8.24
N LEU A 160 -8.93 10.43 -7.81
CA LEU A 160 -8.74 10.10 -6.39
C LEU A 160 -8.59 11.36 -5.52
N VAL A 161 -7.80 12.34 -5.97
CA VAL A 161 -7.62 13.62 -5.25
C VAL A 161 -8.93 14.39 -5.15
N ALA A 162 -9.72 14.44 -6.24
CA ALA A 162 -11.06 15.03 -6.23
C ALA A 162 -12.00 14.30 -5.27
N LEU A 163 -12.03 12.97 -5.32
CA LEU A 163 -12.82 12.12 -4.43
C LEU A 163 -12.46 12.35 -2.95
N CYS A 164 -11.16 12.43 -2.62
CA CYS A 164 -10.72 12.74 -1.27
C CYS A 164 -11.27 14.07 -0.76
N ARG A 165 -11.30 15.09 -1.61
CA ARG A 165 -11.89 16.39 -1.25
C ARG A 165 -13.39 16.27 -1.00
N GLU A 166 -14.14 15.61 -1.87
CA GLU A 166 -15.57 15.35 -1.70
C GLU A 166 -15.86 14.61 -0.39
N VAL A 167 -15.07 13.59 -0.08
CA VAL A 167 -15.21 12.79 1.14
C VAL A 167 -14.97 13.64 2.39
N ILE A 168 -13.93 14.49 2.41
CA ILE A 168 -13.71 15.41 3.54
C ILE A 168 -14.95 16.29 3.76
N PHE A 169 -15.46 16.93 2.71
CA PHE A 169 -16.62 17.82 2.86
C PHE A 169 -17.89 17.06 3.23
N SER A 170 -18.07 15.82 2.76
CA SER A 170 -19.21 15.00 3.16
C SER A 170 -19.21 14.71 4.66
N VAL A 171 -18.03 14.39 5.21
CA VAL A 171 -17.87 14.14 6.65
C VAL A 171 -18.07 15.41 7.47
N ILE A 172 -17.47 16.52 7.06
CA ILE A 172 -17.64 17.80 7.76
C ILE A 172 -19.12 18.21 7.81
N ARG A 173 -19.88 17.99 6.73
CA ARG A 173 -21.31 18.32 6.67
C ARG A 173 -22.17 17.51 7.66
N GLU A 174 -21.75 16.34 8.04
CA GLU A 174 -22.42 15.52 9.04
C GLU A 174 -22.08 15.91 10.49
N GLU A 175 -21.04 16.71 10.67
CA GLU A 175 -20.66 17.19 12.00
C GLU A 175 -21.71 18.17 12.54
N PRO A 176 -22.07 18.02 13.83
CA PRO A 176 -23.04 18.93 14.45
C PRO A 176 -22.54 20.36 14.51
N PHE A 177 -21.25 20.55 14.42
CA PHE A 177 -20.58 21.84 14.49
C PHE A 177 -19.24 21.84 13.74
N HIS A 178 -19.07 22.78 12.81
CA HIS A 178 -17.80 23.05 12.13
C HIS A 178 -17.58 24.56 11.99
N ARG A 179 -16.31 24.96 11.80
CA ARG A 179 -15.88 26.34 11.63
C ARG A 179 -15.09 26.53 10.35
N LEU A 180 -15.66 26.09 9.23
CA LEU A 180 -15.04 26.35 7.92
C LEU A 180 -14.97 27.83 7.68
N SER A 181 -13.83 28.31 7.17
CA SER A 181 -13.73 29.66 6.66
C SER A 181 -14.50 29.78 5.33
N PHE A 182 -14.96 30.99 4.99
CA PHE A 182 -15.67 31.24 3.74
C PHE A 182 -14.84 30.81 2.49
N GLU A 183 -13.51 30.88 2.58
CA GLU A 183 -12.61 30.44 1.50
C GLU A 183 -12.59 28.93 1.26
N ASN A 184 -13.11 28.15 2.21
CA ASN A 184 -13.18 26.70 2.16
C ASN A 184 -14.59 26.15 1.89
N TRP A 185 -15.52 27.04 1.50
CA TRP A 185 -16.89 26.69 1.10
C TRP A 185 -16.99 26.44 -0.41
#